data_e43e6a75857d51f77d9c8f7518d1dcfc
#
_entry.id   e43e6a75857d51f77d9c8f7518d1dcfc
#
_cell.length_a   1.000
_cell.length_b   1.000
_cell.length_c   1.000
_cell.angle_alpha   90.00
_cell.angle_beta   90.00
_cell.angle_gamma   90.00
#
_symmetry.space_group_name_H-M   'P 1'
#
loop_
_entity.id
_entity.type
_entity.pdbx_description
1 polymer ?
#
loop_
_entity_poly.entity_id
_entity_poly.type
_entity_poly.pdbx_seq_one_letter_code
_entity_poly.pdbx_strand_id
1 'polypeptide(L)'
;PTNCPGIPRNLVVTVNPIPAVTNAILSQDICAGTTSSPVVLTSNVAGTTFSWTATGNAGLSGYQASGTGNIPAMQIFSNLTTQGAVRYTITPRGPSTPSCAGTPVIYTINVDPAPIVTNASMQQSICTGDKTTAVTLTSNIASTTFTWTANAVPASMTGYQASGTNTIPAQTIVNNSNVQGVITYHIIPSNSPSGCVGIPSDYVVYVNPKPVASVVQSVISLCSGTTTNIALLSNVAGTTFSWTASSPGSINGLGDGTGNVIAQTLINTSNAPHPVHY
;
A
#
# COMPACT_ATOMS: atom_id res chain seq x y z
N PRO A 1 1.70 -80.79 58.53
CA PRO A 1 0.95 -79.73 57.86
C PRO A 1 0.36 -80.31 56.58
N THR A 2 -0.97 -80.47 56.56
CA THR A 2 -1.72 -80.90 55.37
C THR A 2 -1.67 -79.80 54.35
N ASN A 3 -0.95 -80.04 53.24
CA ASN A 3 -0.87 -79.14 52.12
C ASN A 3 -2.19 -79.19 51.31
N CYS A 4 -3.24 -78.56 51.86
CA CYS A 4 -4.53 -78.49 51.20
C CYS A 4 -4.47 -77.34 50.12
N PRO A 5 -4.64 -77.70 48.85
CA PRO A 5 -4.67 -76.69 47.81
C PRO A 5 -5.89 -75.77 48.01
N GLY A 6 -5.65 -74.46 47.93
CA GLY A 6 -6.72 -73.46 47.96
C GLY A 6 -7.53 -73.46 46.67
N ILE A 7 -8.75 -72.92 46.74
CA ILE A 7 -9.59 -72.74 45.55
C ILE A 7 -8.98 -71.63 44.63
N PRO A 8 -8.65 -71.94 43.38
CA PRO A 8 -8.11 -70.90 42.45
C PRO A 8 -9.15 -69.83 42.21
N ARG A 9 -8.67 -68.58 42.11
CA ARG A 9 -9.48 -67.46 41.79
C ARG A 9 -8.90 -66.80 40.49
N ASN A 10 -9.76 -66.51 39.57
CA ASN A 10 -9.35 -65.75 38.34
C ASN A 10 -9.28 -64.27 38.68
N LEU A 11 -8.15 -63.66 38.41
CA LEU A 11 -7.96 -62.21 38.37
C LEU A 11 -7.87 -61.76 36.88
N VAL A 12 -8.80 -60.90 36.45
CA VAL A 12 -8.76 -60.31 35.07
C VAL A 12 -8.14 -58.92 35.14
N VAL A 13 -7.06 -58.75 34.42
CA VAL A 13 -6.41 -57.45 34.23
C VAL A 13 -6.64 -57.00 32.77
N THR A 14 -7.31 -55.90 32.60
CA THR A 14 -7.49 -55.29 31.27
C THR A 14 -6.42 -54.21 31.06
N VAL A 15 -5.63 -54.34 29.99
CA VAL A 15 -4.60 -53.36 29.62
C VAL A 15 -5.11 -52.53 28.45
N ASN A 16 -5.31 -51.25 28.68
CA ASN A 16 -5.81 -50.32 27.66
C ASN A 16 -4.66 -49.80 26.78
N PRO A 17 -4.88 -49.63 25.48
CA PRO A 17 -3.85 -49.06 24.56
C PRO A 17 -3.61 -47.60 24.87
N ILE A 18 -2.36 -47.17 24.65
CA ILE A 18 -1.97 -45.73 24.69
C ILE A 18 -2.25 -45.13 23.34
N PRO A 19 -3.09 -44.06 23.24
CA PRO A 19 -3.35 -43.37 21.97
C PRO A 19 -2.15 -42.57 21.55
N ALA A 20 -1.98 -42.45 20.23
CA ALA A 20 -0.99 -41.54 19.59
C ALA A 20 -1.66 -40.70 18.51
N VAL A 21 -1.22 -39.47 18.35
CA VAL A 21 -1.61 -38.64 17.21
C VAL A 21 -0.98 -39.21 15.94
N THR A 22 -1.77 -39.42 14.88
CA THR A 22 -1.33 -40.04 13.62
C THR A 22 -1.37 -39.09 12.43
N ASN A 23 -1.56 -37.79 12.63
CA ASN A 23 -1.48 -36.81 11.57
C ASN A 23 -0.11 -36.82 10.89
N ALA A 24 -0.06 -37.00 9.56
CA ALA A 24 1.17 -37.04 8.77
C ALA A 24 1.84 -35.67 8.66
N ILE A 25 1.04 -34.60 8.63
CA ILE A 25 1.50 -33.20 8.52
C ILE A 25 1.24 -32.52 9.86
N LEU A 26 2.30 -32.00 10.45
CA LEU A 26 2.28 -31.33 11.78
C LEU A 26 2.60 -29.83 11.69
N SER A 27 2.49 -29.25 10.50
CA SER A 27 2.64 -27.81 10.31
C SER A 27 1.82 -27.31 9.13
N GLN A 28 1.56 -26.00 9.13
CA GLN A 28 1.08 -25.23 7.96
C GLN A 28 1.70 -23.85 7.99
N ASP A 29 1.86 -23.26 6.79
CA ASP A 29 2.34 -21.90 6.61
C ASP A 29 1.18 -21.02 6.15
N ILE A 30 1.04 -19.84 6.76
CA ILE A 30 0.02 -18.85 6.40
C ILE A 30 0.62 -17.44 6.37
N CYS A 31 -0.02 -16.54 5.67
CA CYS A 31 0.30 -15.12 5.75
C CYS A 31 -0.43 -14.44 6.91
N ALA A 32 0.20 -13.47 7.55
CA ALA A 32 -0.43 -12.64 8.56
C ALA A 32 -1.74 -12.02 8.05
N GLY A 33 -2.80 -12.07 8.86
CA GLY A 33 -4.12 -11.60 8.51
C GLY A 33 -4.98 -12.60 7.71
N THR A 34 -4.43 -13.77 7.32
CA THR A 34 -5.21 -14.83 6.66
C THR A 34 -5.73 -15.88 7.64
N THR A 35 -6.67 -16.69 7.18
CA THR A 35 -7.28 -17.76 7.99
C THR A 35 -6.54 -19.07 7.75
N SER A 36 -6.13 -19.74 8.85
CA SER A 36 -5.53 -21.06 8.80
C SER A 36 -6.54 -22.13 8.35
N SER A 37 -6.04 -23.23 7.79
CA SER A 37 -6.88 -24.42 7.58
C SER A 37 -7.20 -25.09 8.89
N PRO A 38 -8.41 -25.65 9.07
CA PRO A 38 -8.74 -26.45 10.25
C PRO A 38 -7.91 -27.74 10.26
N VAL A 39 -7.51 -28.21 11.47
CA VAL A 39 -6.73 -29.44 11.63
C VAL A 39 -7.62 -30.53 12.22
N VAL A 40 -7.93 -31.53 11.42
CA VAL A 40 -8.62 -32.72 11.86
C VAL A 40 -7.59 -33.65 12.52
N LEU A 41 -7.76 -33.91 13.84
CA LEU A 41 -6.86 -34.76 14.60
C LEU A 41 -7.25 -36.21 14.46
N THR A 42 -6.25 -37.07 14.25
CA THR A 42 -6.42 -38.51 14.06
C THR A 42 -5.58 -39.30 15.06
N SER A 43 -6.03 -40.50 15.39
CA SER A 43 -5.33 -41.40 16.33
C SER A 43 -5.37 -42.86 15.89
N ASN A 44 -4.40 -43.65 16.36
CA ASN A 44 -4.33 -45.08 16.17
C ASN A 44 -5.35 -45.87 17.06
N VAL A 45 -5.99 -45.20 18.03
CA VAL A 45 -7.02 -45.79 18.91
C VAL A 45 -8.36 -45.14 18.63
N ALA A 46 -9.36 -45.94 18.25
CA ALA A 46 -10.72 -45.44 18.00
C ALA A 46 -11.34 -44.84 19.27
N GLY A 47 -12.10 -43.75 19.16
CA GLY A 47 -12.71 -43.07 20.28
C GLY A 47 -11.75 -42.19 21.10
N THR A 48 -10.51 -41.98 20.63
CA THR A 48 -9.56 -41.05 21.27
C THR A 48 -10.14 -39.63 21.26
N THR A 49 -10.02 -38.96 22.40
CA THR A 49 -10.30 -37.54 22.58
C THR A 49 -9.00 -36.75 22.60
N PHE A 50 -9.05 -35.48 22.16
CA PHE A 50 -7.88 -34.60 22.13
C PHE A 50 -8.16 -33.38 22.99
N SER A 51 -7.15 -32.95 23.73
CA SER A 51 -7.07 -31.61 24.32
C SER A 51 -5.80 -30.94 23.83
N TRP A 52 -5.82 -29.61 23.67
CA TRP A 52 -4.65 -28.88 23.23
C TRP A 52 -4.54 -27.51 23.90
N THR A 53 -3.30 -27.04 24.03
CA THR A 53 -2.95 -25.68 24.43
C THR A 53 -2.09 -25.06 23.36
N ALA A 54 -2.20 -23.75 23.15
CA ALA A 54 -1.45 -23.04 22.16
C ALA A 54 -0.64 -21.90 22.76
N THR A 55 0.57 -21.71 22.24
CA THR A 55 1.45 -20.57 22.53
C THR A 55 1.96 -19.98 21.23
N GLY A 56 1.86 -18.65 21.08
CA GLY A 56 2.40 -17.91 19.93
C GLY A 56 3.58 -17.04 20.32
N ASN A 57 4.43 -16.69 19.33
CA ASN A 57 5.42 -15.65 19.52
C ASN A 57 4.74 -14.33 19.95
N ALA A 58 5.41 -13.55 20.78
CA ALA A 58 4.95 -12.19 21.10
C ALA A 58 4.75 -11.39 19.81
N GLY A 59 3.59 -10.77 19.66
CA GLY A 59 3.21 -10.07 18.43
C GLY A 59 2.25 -10.86 17.52
N LEU A 60 1.95 -12.12 17.82
CA LEU A 60 0.87 -12.88 17.17
C LEU A 60 -0.42 -12.78 17.98
N SER A 61 -1.55 -12.68 17.29
CA SER A 61 -2.89 -12.63 17.89
C SER A 61 -3.93 -13.31 17.00
N GLY A 62 -5.16 -13.52 17.52
CA GLY A 62 -6.26 -14.14 16.77
C GLY A 62 -6.32 -15.66 16.88
N TYR A 63 -5.36 -16.33 17.55
CA TYR A 63 -5.41 -17.76 17.81
C TYR A 63 -6.06 -18.06 19.17
N GLN A 64 -6.69 -19.23 19.28
CA GLN A 64 -7.28 -19.71 20.53
C GLN A 64 -6.20 -20.40 21.40
N ALA A 65 -6.11 -20.04 22.68
CA ALA A 65 -5.05 -20.49 23.56
C ALA A 65 -5.22 -21.96 24.06
N SER A 66 -6.43 -22.53 24.01
CA SER A 66 -6.70 -23.92 24.39
C SER A 66 -8.01 -24.40 23.79
N GLY A 67 -8.18 -25.72 23.69
CA GLY A 67 -9.41 -26.32 23.21
C GLY A 67 -9.40 -27.85 23.31
N THR A 68 -10.49 -28.45 22.80
CA THR A 68 -10.69 -29.92 22.73
C THR A 68 -11.14 -30.30 21.32
N GLY A 69 -10.87 -31.55 20.92
CA GLY A 69 -11.15 -32.04 19.58
C GLY A 69 -10.24 -31.42 18.52
N ASN A 70 -10.74 -31.16 17.32
CA ASN A 70 -10.01 -30.59 16.22
C ASN A 70 -9.58 -29.15 16.50
N ILE A 71 -8.48 -28.70 15.87
CA ILE A 71 -8.07 -27.30 15.91
C ILE A 71 -8.87 -26.55 14.85
N PRO A 72 -9.69 -25.55 15.22
CA PRO A 72 -10.50 -24.80 14.25
C PRO A 72 -9.65 -23.91 13.35
N ALA A 73 -10.20 -23.51 12.21
CA ALA A 73 -9.65 -22.44 11.38
C ALA A 73 -9.69 -21.11 12.14
N MET A 74 -8.59 -20.35 12.11
CA MET A 74 -8.45 -19.08 12.82
C MET A 74 -7.72 -18.04 11.96
N GLN A 75 -8.19 -16.80 12.00
CA GLN A 75 -7.48 -15.68 11.39
C GLN A 75 -6.39 -15.19 12.34
N ILE A 76 -5.12 -15.32 11.93
CA ILE A 76 -3.97 -14.98 12.77
C ILE A 76 -3.31 -13.72 12.25
N PHE A 77 -3.18 -12.73 13.13
CA PHE A 77 -2.51 -11.46 12.87
C PHE A 77 -1.08 -11.46 13.41
N SER A 78 -0.21 -10.71 12.75
CA SER A 78 1.19 -10.53 13.15
C SER A 78 1.61 -9.07 12.99
N ASN A 79 2.34 -8.53 13.97
CA ASN A 79 3.08 -7.29 13.88
C ASN A 79 4.61 -7.52 13.77
N LEU A 80 5.02 -8.77 13.57
CA LEU A 80 6.42 -9.15 13.40
C LEU A 80 6.91 -8.78 12.00
N THR A 81 8.22 -8.56 11.88
CA THR A 81 8.92 -8.36 10.61
C THR A 81 9.61 -9.64 10.11
N THR A 82 9.55 -10.71 10.89
CA THR A 82 10.05 -12.05 10.57
C THR A 82 8.95 -13.08 10.81
N GLN A 83 9.11 -14.28 10.27
CA GLN A 83 8.16 -15.37 10.48
C GLN A 83 7.98 -15.65 11.97
N GLY A 84 6.73 -15.68 12.41
CA GLY A 84 6.31 -16.12 13.75
C GLY A 84 5.71 -17.52 13.69
N ALA A 85 5.45 -18.11 14.88
CA ALA A 85 4.82 -19.43 14.98
C ALA A 85 3.84 -19.50 16.15
N VAL A 86 2.69 -20.13 15.91
CA VAL A 86 1.77 -20.60 16.97
C VAL A 86 1.94 -22.11 17.11
N ARG A 87 2.28 -22.58 18.31
CA ARG A 87 2.52 -23.99 18.60
C ARG A 87 1.40 -24.54 19.46
N TYR A 88 0.74 -25.57 18.94
CA TYR A 88 -0.32 -26.33 19.61
C TYR A 88 0.25 -27.61 20.20
N THR A 89 0.28 -27.72 21.52
CA THR A 89 0.62 -28.97 22.24
C THR A 89 -0.63 -29.79 22.37
N ILE A 90 -0.74 -30.88 21.61
CA ILE A 90 -1.91 -31.77 21.52
C ILE A 90 -1.69 -33.00 22.36
N THR A 91 -2.58 -33.28 23.32
CA THR A 91 -2.54 -34.47 24.19
C THR A 91 -3.71 -35.38 23.84
N PRO A 92 -3.46 -36.57 23.26
CA PRO A 92 -4.49 -37.58 23.02
C PRO A 92 -4.84 -38.34 24.29
N ARG A 93 -6.10 -38.74 24.50
CA ARG A 93 -6.58 -39.56 25.60
C ARG A 93 -7.49 -40.67 25.09
N GLY A 94 -7.23 -41.90 25.51
CA GLY A 94 -8.01 -43.08 25.18
C GLY A 94 -9.45 -43.03 25.75
N PRO A 95 -10.38 -43.76 25.13
CA PRO A 95 -11.80 -43.77 25.53
C PRO A 95 -12.09 -44.62 26.80
N SER A 96 -11.16 -45.46 27.23
CA SER A 96 -11.34 -46.43 28.32
C SER A 96 -11.26 -45.77 29.70
N THR A 97 -11.82 -46.44 30.72
CA THR A 97 -11.67 -46.05 32.12
C THR A 97 -10.79 -47.11 32.85
N PRO A 98 -9.61 -46.72 33.40
CA PRO A 98 -9.02 -45.37 33.37
C PRO A 98 -8.56 -44.95 31.99
N SER A 99 -8.69 -43.65 31.67
CA SER A 99 -8.25 -43.07 30.40
C SER A 99 -6.73 -42.98 30.34
N CYS A 100 -6.10 -43.66 29.36
CA CYS A 100 -4.65 -43.59 29.13
C CYS A 100 -4.33 -42.33 28.35
N ALA A 101 -3.42 -41.49 28.85
CA ALA A 101 -2.89 -40.35 28.12
C ALA A 101 -1.75 -40.78 27.20
N GLY A 102 -1.78 -40.34 25.94
CA GLY A 102 -0.67 -40.52 25.01
C GLY A 102 0.38 -39.41 25.12
N THR A 103 1.47 -39.60 24.40
CA THR A 103 2.54 -38.60 24.33
C THR A 103 2.05 -37.34 23.60
N PRO A 104 2.23 -36.14 24.17
CA PRO A 104 1.89 -34.88 23.49
C PRO A 104 2.67 -34.70 22.21
N VAL A 105 2.00 -34.16 21.17
CA VAL A 105 2.58 -33.81 19.87
C VAL A 105 2.38 -32.34 19.62
N ILE A 106 3.37 -31.69 19.00
CA ILE A 106 3.29 -30.28 18.63
C ILE A 106 2.84 -30.18 17.19
N TYR A 107 1.77 -29.41 16.95
CA TYR A 107 1.38 -28.89 15.63
C TYR A 107 1.74 -27.41 15.55
N THR A 108 2.34 -26.96 14.44
CA THR A 108 2.83 -25.58 14.29
C THR A 108 2.11 -24.86 13.15
N ILE A 109 1.59 -23.67 13.42
CA ILE A 109 1.20 -22.72 12.37
C ILE A 109 2.30 -21.66 12.26
N ASN A 110 3.04 -21.67 11.17
CA ASN A 110 4.00 -20.64 10.83
C ASN A 110 3.26 -19.46 10.19
N VAL A 111 3.55 -18.26 10.65
CA VAL A 111 2.88 -17.04 10.22
C VAL A 111 3.92 -16.11 9.59
N ASP A 112 3.89 -16.02 8.27
CA ASP A 112 4.75 -15.13 7.52
C ASP A 112 4.23 -13.68 7.59
N PRO A 113 5.11 -12.69 7.80
CA PRO A 113 4.68 -11.31 7.89
C PRO A 113 4.20 -10.77 6.56
N ALA A 114 3.17 -9.94 6.58
CA ALA A 114 2.69 -9.17 5.43
C ALA A 114 3.39 -7.81 5.39
N PRO A 115 4.07 -7.43 4.29
CA PRO A 115 4.81 -6.19 4.19
C PRO A 115 3.87 -4.98 4.06
N ILE A 116 4.37 -3.81 4.49
CA ILE A 116 3.74 -2.51 4.26
C ILE A 116 4.72 -1.57 3.56
N VAL A 117 4.21 -0.63 2.75
CA VAL A 117 5.00 0.45 2.15
C VAL A 117 5.36 1.47 3.23
N THR A 118 6.65 1.86 3.33
CA THR A 118 7.17 2.77 4.38
C THR A 118 7.78 4.06 3.84
N ASN A 119 7.60 4.38 2.56
CA ASN A 119 8.06 5.64 1.99
C ASN A 119 7.50 6.85 2.76
N ALA A 120 8.36 7.80 3.12
CA ALA A 120 7.98 8.98 3.92
C ALA A 120 7.04 9.94 3.17
N SER A 121 7.18 10.05 1.85
CA SER A 121 6.30 10.83 0.99
C SER A 121 5.65 9.93 -0.05
N MET A 122 4.32 9.97 -0.11
CA MET A 122 3.51 9.20 -1.05
C MET A 122 2.91 10.08 -2.14
N GLN A 123 3.50 11.26 -2.39
CA GLN A 123 3.07 12.16 -3.44
C GLN A 123 4.18 13.10 -3.91
N GLN A 124 4.05 13.62 -5.13
CA GLN A 124 4.81 14.75 -5.67
C GLN A 124 3.94 15.61 -6.59
N SER A 125 4.36 16.86 -6.81
CA SER A 125 3.71 17.77 -7.74
C SER A 125 4.74 18.35 -8.72
N ILE A 126 4.39 18.38 -10.01
CA ILE A 126 5.23 18.91 -11.09
C ILE A 126 4.39 19.77 -12.03
N CYS A 127 5.04 20.55 -12.89
CA CYS A 127 4.38 21.15 -14.06
C CYS A 127 4.44 20.21 -15.27
N THR A 128 3.48 20.34 -16.19
CA THR A 128 3.49 19.58 -17.45
C THR A 128 4.81 19.77 -18.20
N GLY A 129 5.38 18.68 -18.69
CA GLY A 129 6.68 18.64 -19.37
C GLY A 129 7.89 18.57 -18.45
N ASP A 130 7.72 18.69 -17.13
CA ASP A 130 8.81 18.51 -16.17
C ASP A 130 9.02 17.01 -15.86
N LYS A 131 10.20 16.70 -15.31
CA LYS A 131 10.58 15.35 -14.94
C LYS A 131 10.26 15.09 -13.46
N THR A 132 9.60 13.95 -13.17
CA THR A 132 9.40 13.47 -11.80
C THR A 132 10.73 13.05 -11.16
N THR A 133 10.79 13.00 -9.84
CA THR A 133 11.85 12.29 -9.13
C THR A 133 11.56 10.79 -9.12
N ALA A 134 12.60 9.97 -9.23
CA ALA A 134 12.47 8.53 -9.06
C ALA A 134 12.12 8.20 -7.61
N VAL A 135 11.26 7.18 -7.41
CA VAL A 135 10.84 6.72 -6.09
C VAL A 135 11.27 5.26 -5.91
N THR A 136 12.28 5.02 -5.09
CA THR A 136 12.61 3.67 -4.63
C THR A 136 11.61 3.30 -3.54
N LEU A 137 10.89 2.20 -3.74
CA LEU A 137 9.90 1.73 -2.78
C LEU A 137 10.58 1.04 -1.60
N THR A 138 10.10 1.28 -0.40
CA THR A 138 10.66 0.77 0.86
C THR A 138 9.58 0.07 1.68
N SER A 139 9.99 -0.90 2.50
CA SER A 139 9.12 -1.69 3.36
C SER A 139 9.73 -1.88 4.75
N ASN A 140 8.87 -2.24 5.71
CA ASN A 140 9.26 -2.71 7.03
C ASN A 140 9.90 -4.11 7.03
N ILE A 141 9.83 -4.85 5.89
CA ILE A 141 10.39 -6.20 5.73
C ILE A 141 11.46 -6.16 4.63
N ALA A 142 12.70 -6.61 4.95
CA ALA A 142 13.86 -6.47 4.09
C ALA A 142 13.75 -7.19 2.72
N SER A 143 13.07 -8.34 2.67
CA SER A 143 12.91 -9.14 1.43
C SER A 143 11.65 -8.81 0.64
N THR A 144 11.08 -7.61 0.83
CA THR A 144 9.89 -7.17 0.10
C THR A 144 10.23 -6.85 -1.35
N THR A 145 9.43 -7.37 -2.26
CA THR A 145 9.33 -6.95 -3.65
C THR A 145 8.05 -6.15 -3.86
N PHE A 146 8.06 -5.25 -4.84
CA PHE A 146 6.90 -4.41 -5.13
C PHE A 146 6.51 -4.56 -6.59
N THR A 147 5.22 -4.66 -6.85
CA THR A 147 4.64 -4.44 -8.17
C THR A 147 3.76 -3.20 -8.12
N TRP A 148 3.69 -2.47 -9.22
CA TRP A 148 2.79 -1.32 -9.29
C TRP A 148 2.19 -1.17 -10.68
N THR A 149 0.99 -0.59 -10.70
CA THR A 149 0.29 -0.16 -11.91
C THR A 149 -0.09 1.30 -11.79
N ALA A 150 -0.09 2.03 -12.91
CA ALA A 150 -0.40 3.45 -12.94
C ALA A 150 -1.69 3.72 -13.71
N ASN A 151 -2.49 4.64 -13.19
CA ASN A 151 -3.67 5.18 -13.85
C ASN A 151 -3.63 6.71 -13.85
N ALA A 152 -4.00 7.34 -14.97
CA ALA A 152 -3.98 8.78 -15.14
C ALA A 152 -5.38 9.36 -15.37
N VAL A 153 -5.65 10.51 -14.74
CA VAL A 153 -6.87 11.29 -14.95
C VAL A 153 -6.46 12.76 -15.20
N PRO A 154 -6.80 13.35 -16.35
CA PRO A 154 -7.50 12.75 -17.49
C PRO A 154 -6.65 11.71 -18.24
N ALA A 155 -7.29 10.80 -18.95
CA ALA A 155 -6.63 9.73 -19.72
C ALA A 155 -5.75 10.23 -20.87
N SER A 156 -5.84 11.52 -21.21
CA SER A 156 -5.01 12.19 -22.23
C SER A 156 -3.58 12.50 -21.77
N MET A 157 -3.24 12.20 -20.52
CA MET A 157 -1.88 12.37 -20.00
C MET A 157 -0.94 11.32 -20.61
N THR A 158 0.31 11.73 -20.89
CA THR A 158 1.32 10.88 -21.53
C THR A 158 2.67 10.98 -20.83
N GLY A 159 3.60 10.09 -21.19
CA GLY A 159 4.97 10.11 -20.68
C GLY A 159 5.16 9.35 -19.37
N TYR A 160 4.12 8.73 -18.80
CA TYR A 160 4.23 7.85 -17.62
C TYR A 160 4.27 6.38 -18.02
N GLN A 161 4.93 5.57 -17.22
CA GLN A 161 4.96 4.11 -17.37
C GLN A 161 3.74 3.51 -16.66
N ALA A 162 3.03 2.59 -17.35
CA ALA A 162 1.77 2.04 -16.85
C ALA A 162 1.95 0.97 -15.75
N SER A 163 3.12 0.35 -15.65
CA SER A 163 3.41 -0.67 -14.63
C SER A 163 4.91 -0.86 -14.43
N GLY A 164 5.31 -1.44 -13.31
CA GLY A 164 6.71 -1.75 -13.04
C GLY A 164 6.90 -2.45 -11.69
N THR A 165 8.16 -2.54 -11.27
CA THR A 165 8.55 -3.22 -10.03
C THR A 165 9.58 -2.39 -9.25
N ASN A 166 9.54 -2.47 -7.91
CA ASN A 166 10.49 -1.96 -6.93
C ASN A 166 10.79 -0.45 -6.97
N THR A 167 10.82 0.16 -8.14
CA THR A 167 11.12 1.58 -8.32
C THR A 167 10.15 2.20 -9.31
N ILE A 168 9.57 3.33 -8.98
CA ILE A 168 8.87 4.18 -9.95
C ILE A 168 9.94 5.09 -10.56
N PRO A 169 10.30 4.94 -11.84
CA PRO A 169 11.39 5.70 -12.46
C PRO A 169 11.03 7.18 -12.61
N ALA A 170 12.04 8.02 -12.75
CA ALA A 170 11.84 9.42 -13.10
C ALA A 170 11.35 9.52 -14.56
N GLN A 171 10.24 10.25 -14.79
CA GLN A 171 9.50 10.30 -16.06
C GLN A 171 9.16 11.74 -16.41
N THR A 172 9.22 12.09 -17.70
CA THR A 172 8.74 13.38 -18.20
C THR A 172 7.27 13.24 -18.57
N ILE A 173 6.40 13.88 -17.78
CA ILE A 173 4.96 13.73 -17.90
C ILE A 173 4.33 14.93 -18.57
N VAL A 174 3.45 14.69 -19.54
CA VAL A 174 2.73 15.71 -20.27
C VAL A 174 1.25 15.64 -19.94
N ASN A 175 0.73 16.72 -19.36
CA ASN A 175 -0.69 16.97 -19.18
C ASN A 175 -1.18 17.87 -20.31
N ASN A 176 -1.96 17.32 -21.23
CA ASN A 176 -2.50 18.05 -22.40
C ASN A 176 -3.83 18.78 -22.08
N SER A 177 -4.24 18.80 -20.81
CA SER A 177 -5.46 19.50 -20.37
C SER A 177 -5.13 20.85 -19.73
N ASN A 178 -6.15 21.69 -19.55
CA ASN A 178 -6.04 22.99 -18.88
C ASN A 178 -6.36 22.91 -17.38
N VAL A 179 -6.50 21.69 -16.84
CA VAL A 179 -6.73 21.42 -15.41
C VAL A 179 -5.63 20.52 -14.87
N GLN A 180 -5.44 20.51 -13.55
CA GLN A 180 -4.50 19.63 -12.90
C GLN A 180 -4.82 18.17 -13.24
N GLY A 181 -3.83 17.42 -13.70
CA GLY A 181 -3.89 15.98 -13.91
C GLY A 181 -3.35 15.23 -12.69
N VAL A 182 -3.78 13.99 -12.53
CA VAL A 182 -3.36 13.09 -11.45
C VAL A 182 -2.95 11.75 -12.03
N ILE A 183 -1.77 11.25 -11.65
CA ILE A 183 -1.36 9.87 -11.90
C ILE A 183 -1.29 9.17 -10.54
N THR A 184 -2.02 8.06 -10.41
CA THR A 184 -2.00 7.21 -9.23
C THR A 184 -1.26 5.92 -9.55
N TYR A 185 -0.17 5.65 -8.83
CA TYR A 185 0.57 4.40 -8.86
C TYR A 185 0.07 3.53 -7.71
N HIS A 186 -0.70 2.49 -8.04
CA HIS A 186 -1.18 1.50 -7.09
C HIS A 186 -0.10 0.45 -6.83
N ILE A 187 0.45 0.44 -5.62
CA ILE A 187 1.63 -0.34 -5.23
C ILE A 187 1.19 -1.52 -4.38
N ILE A 188 1.61 -2.73 -4.75
CA ILE A 188 1.35 -3.97 -4.03
C ILE A 188 2.69 -4.52 -3.54
N PRO A 189 2.98 -4.49 -2.22
CA PRO A 189 4.15 -5.11 -1.64
C PRO A 189 3.93 -6.62 -1.45
N SER A 190 4.97 -7.43 -1.66
CA SER A 190 4.93 -8.88 -1.45
C SER A 190 6.22 -9.37 -0.79
N ASN A 191 6.10 -10.18 0.26
CA ASN A 191 7.25 -10.78 0.94
C ASN A 191 7.83 -11.94 0.13
N SER A 192 9.16 -12.02 0.00
CA SER A 192 9.86 -13.10 -0.66
C SER A 192 10.67 -13.91 0.38
N PRO A 193 10.71 -15.24 0.35
CA PRO A 193 10.11 -16.15 -0.64
C PRO A 193 8.65 -16.56 -0.37
N SER A 194 8.04 -16.20 0.77
CA SER A 194 6.72 -16.67 1.19
C SER A 194 5.59 -16.28 0.24
N GLY A 195 5.76 -15.21 -0.54
CA GLY A 195 4.74 -14.67 -1.43
C GLY A 195 3.59 -13.93 -0.72
N CYS A 196 3.72 -13.67 0.58
CA CYS A 196 2.69 -12.97 1.35
C CYS A 196 2.50 -11.55 0.86
N VAL A 197 1.32 -11.26 0.35
CA VAL A 197 0.92 -9.95 -0.14
C VAL A 197 0.57 -9.06 1.04
N GLY A 198 1.14 -7.85 1.06
CA GLY A 198 0.86 -6.84 2.06
C GLY A 198 -0.29 -5.91 1.69
N ILE A 199 -0.48 -4.86 2.49
CA ILE A 199 -1.52 -3.85 2.26
C ILE A 199 -1.10 -2.95 1.09
N PRO A 200 -1.91 -2.86 0.02
CA PRO A 200 -1.63 -1.94 -1.09
C PRO A 200 -1.59 -0.48 -0.64
N SER A 201 -0.82 0.33 -1.33
CA SER A 201 -0.69 1.77 -1.09
C SER A 201 -0.59 2.53 -2.41
N ASP A 202 -1.08 3.76 -2.43
CA ASP A 202 -1.06 4.60 -3.61
C ASP A 202 0.01 5.69 -3.49
N TYR A 203 0.82 5.84 -4.54
CA TYR A 203 1.70 6.98 -4.74
C TYR A 203 1.12 7.89 -5.80
N VAL A 204 1.01 9.21 -5.53
CA VAL A 204 0.27 10.14 -6.38
C VAL A 204 1.20 11.20 -6.99
N VAL A 205 1.08 11.45 -8.30
CA VAL A 205 1.74 12.55 -8.99
C VAL A 205 0.70 13.53 -9.49
N TYR A 206 0.76 14.77 -8.98
CA TYR A 206 -0.03 15.89 -9.46
C TYR A 206 0.72 16.60 -10.58
N VAL A 207 0.09 16.76 -11.75
CA VAL A 207 0.69 17.38 -12.93
C VAL A 207 -0.08 18.64 -13.30
N ASN A 208 0.46 19.80 -12.92
CA ASN A 208 -0.16 21.10 -13.17
C ASN A 208 0.00 21.50 -14.63
N PRO A 209 -1.03 22.04 -15.27
CA PRO A 209 -0.92 22.61 -16.61
C PRO A 209 -0.04 23.86 -16.59
N LYS A 210 0.70 24.15 -17.67
CA LYS A 210 1.40 25.42 -17.86
C LYS A 210 0.44 26.44 -18.46
N PRO A 211 0.23 27.61 -17.82
CA PRO A 211 -0.60 28.64 -18.39
C PRO A 211 0.06 29.27 -19.60
N VAL A 212 -0.74 29.61 -20.60
CA VAL A 212 -0.35 30.37 -21.78
C VAL A 212 -1.13 31.68 -21.79
N ALA A 213 -0.41 32.78 -21.73
CA ALA A 213 -1.01 34.11 -21.83
C ALA A 213 -1.49 34.41 -23.25
N SER A 214 -2.64 35.04 -23.38
CA SER A 214 -3.19 35.50 -24.62
C SER A 214 -3.92 36.84 -24.45
N VAL A 215 -4.11 37.53 -25.53
CA VAL A 215 -4.86 38.80 -25.62
C VAL A 215 -5.85 38.70 -26.77
N VAL A 216 -6.97 39.45 -26.70
CA VAL A 216 -7.97 39.43 -27.76
C VAL A 216 -7.41 40.10 -29.05
N GLN A 217 -6.60 41.16 -28.89
CA GLN A 217 -5.95 41.85 -29.99
C GLN A 217 -4.46 42.05 -29.66
N SER A 218 -3.57 41.62 -30.52
CA SER A 218 -2.13 41.74 -30.35
C SER A 218 -1.57 43.10 -30.76
N VAL A 219 -2.32 43.88 -31.52
CA VAL A 219 -1.97 45.23 -31.94
C VAL A 219 -3.15 46.16 -31.74
N ILE A 220 -2.93 47.25 -31.01
CA ILE A 220 -3.95 48.26 -30.68
C ILE A 220 -3.35 49.61 -31.01
N SER A 221 -4.10 50.48 -31.73
CA SER A 221 -3.73 51.87 -31.97
C SER A 221 -4.58 52.79 -31.10
N LEU A 222 -3.91 53.75 -30.43
CA LEU A 222 -4.53 54.65 -29.48
C LEU A 222 -4.09 56.10 -29.79
N CYS A 223 -4.94 57.08 -29.48
CA CYS A 223 -4.53 58.47 -29.44
C CYS A 223 -3.78 58.79 -28.15
N SER A 224 -2.82 59.74 -28.20
CA SER A 224 -2.14 60.26 -27.03
C SER A 224 -3.14 60.74 -25.95
N GLY A 225 -2.91 60.39 -24.71
CA GLY A 225 -3.79 60.72 -23.58
C GLY A 225 -4.93 59.72 -23.34
N THR A 226 -5.06 58.67 -24.16
CA THR A 226 -6.03 57.58 -23.88
C THR A 226 -5.46 56.49 -23.02
N THR A 227 -6.34 55.82 -22.28
CA THR A 227 -5.99 54.71 -21.42
C THR A 227 -6.12 53.38 -22.19
N THR A 228 -5.11 52.52 -22.10
CA THR A 228 -5.20 51.14 -22.56
C THR A 228 -6.25 50.38 -21.75
N ASN A 229 -6.87 49.38 -22.37
CA ASN A 229 -7.78 48.45 -21.67
C ASN A 229 -7.57 47.02 -22.25
N ILE A 230 -6.36 46.49 -22.02
CA ILE A 230 -5.95 45.20 -22.58
C ILE A 230 -6.25 44.11 -21.59
N ALA A 231 -7.28 43.32 -21.84
CA ALA A 231 -7.57 42.12 -21.03
C ALA A 231 -6.57 41.02 -21.31
N LEU A 232 -5.97 40.51 -20.25
CA LEU A 232 -5.07 39.36 -20.28
C LEU A 232 -5.87 38.10 -19.99
N LEU A 233 -5.72 37.09 -20.83
CA LEU A 233 -6.43 35.83 -20.79
C LEU A 233 -5.42 34.69 -20.66
N SER A 234 -5.89 33.55 -20.09
CA SER A 234 -5.13 32.31 -20.06
C SER A 234 -6.05 31.11 -20.30
N ASN A 235 -5.46 30.04 -20.83
CA ASN A 235 -6.09 28.73 -20.96
C ASN A 235 -6.29 28.02 -19.61
N VAL A 236 -5.61 28.47 -18.53
CA VAL A 236 -5.68 27.89 -17.19
C VAL A 236 -6.39 28.87 -16.25
N ALA A 237 -7.42 28.41 -15.59
CA ALA A 237 -8.16 29.21 -14.60
C ALA A 237 -7.27 29.57 -13.40
N GLY A 238 -7.47 30.79 -12.85
CA GLY A 238 -6.70 31.26 -11.70
C GLY A 238 -5.28 31.73 -12.03
N THR A 239 -4.92 31.85 -13.32
CA THR A 239 -3.62 32.41 -13.73
C THR A 239 -3.49 33.86 -13.27
N THR A 240 -2.36 34.19 -12.69
CA THR A 240 -1.95 35.57 -12.37
C THR A 240 -0.98 36.07 -13.44
N PHE A 241 -1.04 37.37 -13.74
CA PHE A 241 -0.20 37.99 -14.77
C PHE A 241 0.69 39.08 -14.16
N SER A 242 1.89 39.16 -14.68
CA SER A 242 2.80 40.27 -14.53
C SER A 242 3.34 40.66 -15.94
N TRP A 243 3.58 41.94 -16.17
CA TRP A 243 4.14 42.42 -17.42
C TRP A 243 5.23 43.46 -17.19
N THR A 244 6.10 43.57 -18.13
CA THR A 244 7.03 44.69 -18.28
C THR A 244 6.62 45.54 -19.47
N ALA A 245 6.84 46.84 -19.41
CA ALA A 245 6.51 47.78 -20.48
C ALA A 245 7.77 48.48 -21.01
N SER A 246 7.89 48.61 -22.33
CA SER A 246 8.98 49.31 -22.96
C SER A 246 8.52 50.06 -24.21
N SER A 247 9.20 51.19 -24.52
CA SER A 247 8.99 51.91 -25.74
C SER A 247 10.34 52.49 -26.24
N PRO A 248 10.63 52.47 -27.56
CA PRO A 248 11.82 53.10 -28.11
C PRO A 248 11.68 54.62 -28.25
N GLY A 249 10.52 55.18 -27.96
CA GLY A 249 10.20 56.58 -28.17
C GLY A 249 9.76 57.31 -26.92
N SER A 250 9.37 58.59 -27.09
CA SER A 250 8.99 59.53 -26.03
C SER A 250 7.53 59.29 -25.56
N ILE A 251 7.29 58.17 -24.86
CA ILE A 251 6.01 57.83 -24.30
C ILE A 251 6.09 57.93 -22.76
N ASN A 252 5.23 58.71 -22.15
CA ASN A 252 5.03 58.80 -20.71
C ASN A 252 3.81 57.98 -20.30
N GLY A 253 3.79 57.55 -19.00
CA GLY A 253 2.67 56.81 -18.45
C GLY A 253 2.73 55.29 -18.67
N LEU A 254 3.78 54.78 -19.33
CA LEU A 254 4.05 53.35 -19.42
C LEU A 254 4.74 52.87 -18.15
N GLY A 255 4.52 51.60 -17.77
CA GLY A 255 5.17 50.99 -16.62
C GLY A 255 4.84 49.51 -16.48
N ASP A 256 5.69 48.84 -15.72
CA ASP A 256 5.48 47.43 -15.34
C ASP A 256 4.26 47.30 -14.43
N GLY A 257 3.67 46.10 -14.39
CA GLY A 257 2.50 45.91 -13.55
C GLY A 257 2.10 44.46 -13.35
N THR A 258 1.03 44.28 -12.62
CA THR A 258 0.39 42.99 -12.33
C THR A 258 -1.13 43.12 -12.41
N GLY A 259 -1.82 42.00 -12.70
CA GLY A 259 -3.28 41.95 -12.75
C GLY A 259 -3.80 41.39 -14.07
N ASN A 260 -5.12 41.41 -14.27
CA ASN A 260 -5.77 40.84 -15.44
C ASN A 260 -6.03 41.84 -16.57
N VAL A 261 -5.72 43.11 -16.36
CA VAL A 261 -5.94 44.18 -17.32
C VAL A 261 -4.75 45.16 -17.31
N ILE A 262 -4.20 45.47 -18.46
CA ILE A 262 -3.23 46.55 -18.61
C ILE A 262 -4.02 47.83 -18.88
N ALA A 263 -4.13 48.71 -17.87
CA ALA A 263 -4.84 49.99 -17.95
C ALA A 263 -3.87 51.12 -17.64
N GLN A 264 -3.25 51.70 -18.69
CA GLN A 264 -2.23 52.78 -18.61
C GLN A 264 -2.59 53.92 -19.52
N THR A 265 -2.58 55.17 -19.04
CA THR A 265 -2.79 56.35 -19.84
C THR A 265 -1.46 56.72 -20.49
N LEU A 266 -1.36 56.55 -21.82
CA LEU A 266 -0.13 56.75 -22.58
C LEU A 266 -0.12 58.14 -23.22
N ILE A 267 0.94 58.92 -22.99
CA ILE A 267 1.11 60.26 -23.53
C ILE A 267 2.32 60.24 -24.46
N ASN A 268 2.11 60.41 -25.76
CA ASN A 268 3.17 60.60 -26.73
C ASN A 268 3.56 62.07 -26.75
N THR A 269 4.81 62.38 -26.42
CA THR A 269 5.36 63.74 -26.35
C THR A 269 6.06 64.16 -27.65
N SER A 270 6.01 63.30 -28.68
CA SER A 270 6.60 63.54 -30.00
C SER A 270 5.53 63.78 -31.09
N ASN A 271 5.96 64.19 -32.31
CA ASN A 271 5.09 64.34 -33.46
C ASN A 271 5.01 63.09 -34.36
N ALA A 272 5.59 61.99 -33.95
CA ALA A 272 5.58 60.73 -34.69
C ALA A 272 4.95 59.57 -33.81
N PRO A 273 4.31 58.60 -34.45
CA PRO A 273 3.79 57.43 -33.69
C PRO A 273 4.94 56.56 -33.09
N HIS A 274 4.79 56.16 -31.87
CA HIS A 274 5.73 55.25 -31.17
C HIS A 274 5.00 54.02 -30.60
N PRO A 275 5.56 52.80 -30.80
CA PRO A 275 4.99 51.59 -30.18
C PRO A 275 5.33 51.51 -28.69
N VAL A 276 4.41 50.92 -27.93
CA VAL A 276 4.65 50.40 -26.57
C VAL A 276 4.51 48.89 -26.60
N HIS A 277 5.50 48.22 -26.08
CA HIS A 277 5.53 46.75 -25.95
C HIS A 277 5.30 46.34 -24.50
N TYR A 278 4.40 45.44 -24.33
CA TYR A 278 4.15 44.79 -23.07
C TYR A 278 4.55 43.33 -23.13
#